data_9b72ba5afa14003710b0f12c1d7a521e
#
_entry.id   9b72ba5afa14003710b0f12c1d7a521e
#
_cell.length_a   1.000
_cell.length_b   1.000
_cell.length_c   1.000
_cell.angle_alpha   90.00
_cell.angle_beta   90.00
_cell.angle_gamma   90.00
#
_symmetry.space_group_name_H-M   'P 1'
#
loop_
_entity.id
_entity.type
_entity.pdbx_description
1 polymer ?
#
loop_
_entity_poly.entity_id
_entity_poly.type
_entity_poly.pdbx_seq_one_letter_code
_entity_poly.pdbx_strand_id
1 'polypeptide(L)'
;MLFHITQTHSPENCPKDAGGSKALYNPDVEGVKLHAMYGAFSHHVIYYIVEADNLHAIHKFLDPGWMRCNCTITPVSEEPIAR
;
A
#
# COMPACT_ATOMS: atom_id res chain seq x y z
N MET A 1 5.45 -5.97 12.68
CA MET A 1 4.18 -6.63 12.33
C MET A 1 3.96 -6.51 10.84
N LEU A 2 3.48 -7.57 10.21
CA LEU A 2 3.21 -7.58 8.78
C LEU A 2 1.79 -7.11 8.47
N PHE A 3 1.66 -6.37 7.38
CA PHE A 3 0.36 -5.91 6.89
C PHE A 3 0.25 -6.13 5.40
N HIS A 4 -0.92 -6.57 4.99
CA HIS A 4 -1.32 -6.60 3.59
C HIS A 4 -2.16 -5.36 3.33
N ILE A 5 -1.79 -4.59 2.31
CA ILE A 5 -2.50 -3.38 1.95
C ILE A 5 -3.03 -3.54 0.54
N THR A 6 -4.33 -3.30 0.38
CA THR A 6 -4.96 -3.21 -0.93
C THR A 6 -5.30 -1.75 -1.16
N GLN A 7 -4.67 -1.14 -2.17
CA GLN A 7 -4.87 0.26 -2.52
C GLN A 7 -5.59 0.35 -3.85
N THR A 8 -6.76 0.98 -3.85
CA THR A 8 -7.59 1.11 -5.05
C THR A 8 -7.81 2.57 -5.40
N HIS A 9 -7.93 2.85 -6.69
CA HIS A 9 -8.34 4.16 -7.18
C HIS A 9 -9.20 3.99 -8.42
N SER A 10 -10.03 4.99 -8.72
CA SER A 10 -10.82 4.99 -9.95
C SER A 10 -9.92 5.34 -11.15
N PRO A 11 -10.32 4.97 -12.38
CA PRO A 11 -9.56 5.37 -13.57
C PRO A 11 -9.35 6.87 -13.68
N GLU A 12 -10.31 7.67 -13.22
CA GLU A 12 -10.23 9.14 -13.25
C GLU A 12 -9.12 9.69 -12.38
N ASN A 13 -8.76 8.96 -11.32
CA ASN A 13 -7.74 9.37 -10.37
C ASN A 13 -6.40 8.66 -10.61
N CYS A 14 -6.30 7.89 -11.69
CA CYS A 14 -5.08 7.17 -12.00
C CYS A 14 -3.91 8.13 -12.24
N PRO A 15 -2.78 7.94 -11.55
CA PRO A 15 -1.62 8.82 -11.70
C PRO A 15 -0.73 8.46 -12.88
N LYS A 16 -1.22 7.72 -13.87
CA LYS A 16 -0.41 7.25 -15.00
C LYS A 16 0.39 8.39 -15.63
N ASP A 17 -0.24 9.55 -15.81
CA ASP A 17 0.40 10.72 -16.42
C ASP A 17 0.95 11.71 -15.37
N ALA A 18 0.94 11.33 -14.10
CA ALA A 18 1.35 12.20 -13.01
C ALA A 18 2.37 11.50 -12.09
N GLY A 19 3.29 10.73 -12.68
CA GLY A 19 4.35 10.05 -11.95
C GLY A 19 4.16 8.56 -11.76
N GLY A 20 3.00 8.02 -12.14
CA GLY A 20 2.73 6.59 -12.00
C GLY A 20 2.56 6.17 -10.55
N SER A 21 2.91 4.92 -10.23
CA SER A 21 2.72 4.36 -8.89
C SER A 21 3.47 5.14 -7.81
N LYS A 22 4.55 5.82 -8.16
CA LYS A 22 5.33 6.63 -7.19
C LYS A 22 4.52 7.78 -6.61
N ALA A 23 3.43 8.17 -7.26
CA ALA A 23 2.53 9.19 -6.75
C ALA A 23 1.55 8.64 -5.70
N LEU A 24 1.58 7.34 -5.42
CA LEU A 24 0.60 6.66 -4.57
C LEU A 24 1.17 6.17 -3.23
N TYR A 25 2.48 6.14 -3.10
CA TYR A 25 3.12 5.68 -1.86
C TYR A 25 4.50 6.31 -1.69
N ASN A 26 5.01 6.29 -0.46
CA ASN A 26 6.34 6.79 -0.14
C ASN A 26 7.20 5.63 0.39
N PRO A 27 8.17 5.12 -0.38
CA PRO A 27 8.99 3.98 0.06
C PRO A 27 10.02 4.35 1.13
N ASP A 28 10.26 5.64 1.35
CA ASP A 28 11.34 6.11 2.23
C ASP A 28 10.86 6.47 3.64
N VAL A 29 9.67 6.03 4.02
CA VAL A 29 9.13 6.30 5.35
C VAL A 29 9.88 5.48 6.40
N GLU A 30 10.38 6.18 7.43
CA GLU A 30 11.00 5.52 8.58
C GLU A 30 9.97 4.65 9.30
N GLY A 31 10.37 3.45 9.67
CA GLY A 31 9.51 2.52 10.40
C GLY A 31 8.65 1.64 9.50
N VAL A 32 8.80 1.74 8.19
CA VAL A 32 8.10 0.86 7.24
C VAL A 32 9.12 0.17 6.35
N LYS A 33 9.00 -1.14 6.26
CA LYS A 33 9.79 -1.95 5.34
C LYS A 33 8.86 -2.56 4.30
N LEU A 34 9.06 -2.20 3.04
CA LEU A 34 8.30 -2.75 1.92
C LEU A 34 8.88 -4.10 1.53
N HIS A 35 8.13 -5.18 1.76
CA HIS A 35 8.54 -6.54 1.40
C HIS A 35 8.18 -6.89 -0.03
N ALA A 36 7.00 -6.46 -0.49
CA ALA A 36 6.52 -6.77 -1.82
C ALA A 36 5.48 -5.75 -2.28
N MET A 37 5.44 -5.52 -3.58
CA MET A 37 4.45 -4.64 -4.19
C MET A 37 4.06 -5.24 -5.55
N TYR A 38 2.75 -5.34 -5.79
CA TYR A 38 2.21 -5.87 -7.04
C TYR A 38 1.08 -4.99 -7.54
N GLY A 39 1.11 -4.67 -8.82
CA GLY A 39 -0.03 -4.01 -9.47
C GLY A 39 -0.91 -5.05 -10.14
N ALA A 40 -2.22 -4.90 -10.02
CA ALA A 40 -3.15 -5.75 -10.76
C ALA A 40 -3.08 -5.42 -12.25
N PHE A 41 -3.14 -6.45 -13.10
CA PHE A 41 -3.02 -6.28 -14.53
C PHE A 41 -4.27 -5.64 -15.15
N SER A 42 -5.44 -5.95 -14.61
CA SER A 42 -6.73 -5.56 -15.21
C SER A 42 -7.53 -4.54 -14.38
N HIS A 43 -7.01 -4.11 -13.25
CA HIS A 43 -7.71 -3.21 -12.33
C HIS A 43 -6.76 -2.14 -11.80
N HIS A 44 -7.32 -1.02 -11.38
CA HIS A 44 -6.55 0.04 -10.72
C HIS A 44 -6.37 -0.31 -9.24
N VAL A 45 -5.57 -1.32 -8.98
CA VAL A 45 -5.32 -1.85 -7.64
C VAL A 45 -3.84 -2.16 -7.48
N ILE A 46 -3.28 -1.76 -6.35
CA ILE A 46 -1.93 -2.11 -5.95
C ILE A 46 -1.99 -2.86 -4.62
N TYR A 47 -1.22 -3.94 -4.53
CA TYR A 47 -1.09 -4.73 -3.31
C TYR A 47 0.30 -4.53 -2.75
N TYR A 48 0.37 -4.31 -1.44
CA TYR A 48 1.65 -4.19 -0.73
C TYR A 48 1.70 -5.19 0.41
N ILE A 49 2.87 -5.72 0.66
CA ILE A 49 3.20 -6.40 1.91
C ILE A 49 4.26 -5.53 2.59
N VAL A 50 3.92 -5.01 3.75
CA VAL A 50 4.82 -4.14 4.50
C VAL A 50 4.97 -4.62 5.93
N GLU A 51 6.10 -4.29 6.52
CA GLU A 51 6.34 -4.48 7.94
C GLU A 51 6.40 -3.11 8.59
N ALA A 52 5.66 -2.92 9.66
CA ALA A 52 5.63 -1.65 10.39
C ALA A 52 5.29 -1.88 11.85
N ASP A 53 5.72 -0.96 12.72
CA ASP A 53 5.46 -1.05 14.15
C ASP A 53 4.12 -0.41 14.54
N ASN A 54 3.60 0.48 13.70
CA ASN A 54 2.36 1.17 14.03
C ASN A 54 1.66 1.68 12.77
N LEU A 55 0.39 2.05 12.94
CA LEU A 55 -0.44 2.52 11.83
C LEU A 55 -0.07 3.93 11.35
N HIS A 56 0.53 4.75 12.20
CA HIS A 56 0.97 6.08 11.77
C HIS A 56 2.05 5.99 10.69
N ALA A 57 2.98 5.05 10.84
CA ALA A 57 4.01 4.82 9.84
C ALA A 57 3.39 4.37 8.50
N ILE A 58 2.40 3.48 8.56
CA ILE A 58 1.69 3.04 7.37
C ILE A 58 0.92 4.20 6.72
N HIS A 59 0.31 5.07 7.53
CA HIS A 59 -0.37 6.25 7.00
C HIS A 59 0.61 7.13 6.21
N LYS A 60 1.80 7.36 6.74
CA LYS A 60 2.83 8.14 6.05
C LYS A 60 3.27 7.47 4.75
N PHE A 61 3.37 6.14 4.77
CA PHE A 61 3.72 5.36 3.58
C PHE A 61 2.67 5.54 2.48
N LEU A 62 1.39 5.61 2.83
CA LEU A 62 0.28 5.74 1.89
C LEU A 62 -0.13 7.19 1.61
N ASP A 63 0.46 8.15 2.31
CA ASP A 63 0.07 9.56 2.24
C ASP A 63 0.08 10.15 0.83
N PRO A 64 1.05 9.88 -0.03
CA PRO A 64 1.03 10.43 -1.39
C PRO A 64 -0.23 10.08 -2.17
N GLY A 65 -0.83 8.93 -1.91
CA GLY A 65 -2.06 8.50 -2.57
C GLY A 65 -3.35 8.83 -1.81
N TRP A 66 -3.25 9.53 -0.68
CA TRP A 66 -4.41 9.78 0.19
C TRP A 66 -5.61 10.38 -0.52
N MET A 67 -5.39 11.35 -1.39
CA MET A 67 -6.47 12.06 -2.09
C MET A 67 -6.98 11.31 -3.31
N ARG A 68 -6.37 10.20 -3.70
CA ARG A 68 -6.71 9.46 -4.91
C ARG A 68 -7.24 8.07 -4.64
N CYS A 69 -6.87 7.48 -3.50
CA CYS A 69 -7.03 6.05 -3.27
C CYS A 69 -7.82 5.75 -2.01
N ASN A 70 -8.44 4.58 -2.01
CA ASN A 70 -8.91 3.92 -0.81
C ASN A 70 -7.99 2.75 -0.49
N CYS A 71 -7.71 2.55 0.78
CA CYS A 71 -6.81 1.48 1.22
C CYS A 71 -7.50 0.61 2.26
N THR A 72 -7.30 -0.71 2.12
CA THR A 72 -7.66 -1.68 3.15
C THR A 72 -6.38 -2.23 3.72
N ILE A 73 -6.19 -2.10 5.02
CA ILE A 73 -4.99 -2.53 5.74
C ILE A 73 -5.36 -3.72 6.60
N THR A 74 -4.73 -4.86 6.33
CA THR A 74 -5.03 -6.12 7.01
C THR A 74 -3.78 -6.66 7.67
N PRO A 75 -3.76 -6.81 9.00
CA PRO A 75 -2.66 -7.51 9.67
C PRO A 75 -2.60 -8.95 9.19
N VAL A 76 -1.41 -9.42 8.87
CA VAL A 76 -1.22 -10.77 8.34
C VAL A 76 -0.05 -11.47 9.05
N SER A 77 -0.01 -12.77 8.91
CA SER A 77 1.06 -13.60 9.44
C SER A 77 1.54 -14.56 8.36
N GLU A 78 2.81 -14.92 8.42
CA GLU A 78 3.36 -15.96 7.55
C GLU A 78 2.79 -17.34 7.89
N GLU A 79 2.23 -17.49 9.09
CA GLU A 79 1.56 -18.71 9.53
C GLU A 79 0.06 -18.54 9.32
N PRO A 80 -0.54 -19.22 8.32
CA PRO A 80 -1.94 -18.99 7.95
C PRO A 80 -2.94 -19.28 9.06
N ILE A 81 -2.64 -20.27 9.91
CA ILE A 81 -3.49 -20.63 11.02
C ILE A 81 -2.61 -20.80 12.26
N ALA A 82 -2.73 -19.87 13.20
CA ALA A 82 -2.00 -19.94 14.45
C ALA A 82 -2.69 -20.90 15.42
N ARG A 83 -1.89 -21.61 16.19
CA ARG A 83 -2.39 -22.53 17.22
C ARG A 83 -2.38 -21.87 18.59
#